data_60de25ba3d8375a52f9979faee236690
#
_entry.id   60de25ba3d8375a52f9979faee236690
#
_cell.length_a   1.000
_cell.length_b   1.000
_cell.length_c   1.000
_cell.angle_alpha   90.00
_cell.angle_beta   90.00
_cell.angle_gamma   90.00
#
_symmetry.space_group_name_H-M   'P 1'
#
loop_
_entity.id
_entity.type
_entity.pdbx_description
1 polymer ?
#
loop_
_entity_poly.entity_id
_entity_poly.type
_entity_poly.pdbx_seq_one_letter_code
_entity_poly.pdbx_strand_id
1 'polypeptide(L)'
;MSKEPIQTTAADGEMAMSLLGKLHHYRAEVLRVVDGDTFEAMVDRGDSIWSKKTIRILGIDAPEMKGPSKAAGQQARNFLALHLASFGNRLIIKTQKADSFGRSLADCWTSDGYSVAWWMIQNGFAEATDEKGKTK
;
A
#
# COMPACT_ATOMS: atom_id res chain seq x y z
N MET A 1 3.35 32.06 22.32
CA MET A 1 2.97 30.64 22.32
C MET A 1 3.85 29.89 23.32
N SER A 2 3.24 29.17 24.22
CA SER A 2 3.98 28.43 25.23
C SER A 2 4.75 27.27 24.56
N LYS A 3 6.00 27.10 24.97
CA LYS A 3 6.82 25.96 24.54
C LYS A 3 7.00 24.93 25.65
N GLU A 4 6.15 25.00 26.66
CA GLU A 4 6.21 23.99 27.70
C GLU A 4 5.93 22.62 27.14
N PRO A 5 6.65 21.58 27.57
CA PRO A 5 6.37 20.23 27.14
C PRO A 5 4.97 19.82 27.60
N ILE A 6 4.28 19.08 26.76
CA ILE A 6 2.98 18.54 27.08
C ILE A 6 3.15 17.60 28.27
N GLN A 7 2.43 17.88 29.34
CA GLN A 7 2.41 16.98 30.49
C GLN A 7 1.44 15.84 30.17
N THR A 8 1.96 14.63 30.10
CA THR A 8 1.16 13.46 29.74
C THR A 8 0.75 12.70 30.98
N THR A 9 -0.54 12.38 31.04
CA THR A 9 -1.05 11.35 31.95
C THR A 9 -0.84 9.97 31.30
N ALA A 10 -1.13 8.90 32.01
CA ALA A 10 -1.09 7.56 31.42
C ALA A 10 -2.03 7.44 30.21
N ALA A 11 -3.23 8.05 30.27
CA ALA A 11 -4.18 8.04 29.17
C ALA A 11 -3.65 8.84 27.96
N ASP A 12 -2.99 9.97 28.19
CA ASP A 12 -2.37 10.76 27.13
C ASP A 12 -1.20 10.01 26.49
N GLY A 13 -0.41 9.27 27.30
CA GLY A 13 0.66 8.42 26.79
C GLY A 13 0.14 7.28 25.93
N GLU A 14 -0.96 6.65 26.31
CA GLU A 14 -1.61 5.61 25.50
C GLU A 14 -2.13 6.16 24.19
N MET A 15 -2.74 7.35 24.21
CA MET A 15 -3.21 8.02 23.01
C MET A 15 -2.04 8.33 22.07
N ALA A 16 -0.94 8.88 22.58
CA ALA A 16 0.23 9.18 21.79
C ALA A 16 0.81 7.92 21.13
N MET A 17 0.88 6.81 21.86
CA MET A 17 1.36 5.54 21.30
C MET A 17 0.42 5.01 20.21
N SER A 18 -0.90 5.12 20.42
CA SER A 18 -1.88 4.75 19.40
C SER A 18 -1.74 5.60 18.13
N LEU A 19 -1.50 6.90 18.27
CA LEU A 19 -1.33 7.80 17.13
C LEU A 19 -0.03 7.51 16.37
N LEU A 20 1.04 7.14 17.07
CA LEU A 20 2.29 6.74 16.43
C LEU A 20 2.08 5.55 15.48
N GLY A 21 1.23 4.60 15.84
CA GLY A 21 0.90 3.47 14.99
C GLY A 21 0.15 3.86 13.71
N LYS A 22 -0.40 5.09 13.65
CA LYS A 22 -1.12 5.61 12.48
C LYS A 22 -0.27 6.52 11.59
N LEU A 23 0.99 6.73 11.96
CA LEU A 23 1.88 7.51 11.12
C LEU A 23 2.11 6.83 9.78
N HIS A 24 2.34 7.63 8.76
CA HIS A 24 2.61 7.19 7.39
C HIS A 24 1.44 6.47 6.73
N HIS A 25 0.23 6.62 7.27
CA HIS A 25 -1.00 6.20 6.62
C HIS A 25 -1.55 7.36 5.79
N TYR A 26 -1.88 7.08 4.53
CA TYR A 26 -2.34 8.11 3.59
C TYR A 26 -3.49 7.59 2.75
N ARG A 27 -4.36 8.49 2.32
CA ARG A 27 -5.29 8.19 1.22
C ARG A 27 -4.50 8.17 -0.07
N ALA A 28 -4.85 7.25 -0.95
CA ALA A 28 -4.27 7.18 -2.27
C ALA A 28 -5.36 6.99 -3.32
N GLU A 29 -5.18 7.61 -4.47
CA GLU A 29 -6.05 7.44 -5.63
C GLU A 29 -5.23 6.78 -6.74
N VAL A 30 -5.69 5.62 -7.20
CA VAL A 30 -4.98 4.86 -8.23
C VAL A 30 -5.11 5.58 -9.56
N LEU A 31 -3.98 5.81 -10.20
CA LEU A 31 -3.90 6.36 -11.55
C LEU A 31 -3.81 5.24 -12.58
N ARG A 32 -3.01 4.22 -12.31
CA ARG A 32 -2.74 3.14 -13.26
C ARG A 32 -2.18 1.94 -12.51
N VAL A 33 -2.66 0.75 -12.85
CA VAL A 33 -2.06 -0.50 -12.37
C VAL A 33 -0.99 -0.93 -13.36
N VAL A 34 0.21 -1.14 -12.86
CA VAL A 34 1.38 -1.49 -13.67
C VAL A 34 1.47 -3.00 -13.85
N ASP A 35 1.40 -3.73 -12.75
CA ASP A 35 1.35 -5.19 -12.73
C ASP A 35 0.62 -5.66 -11.46
N GLY A 36 0.61 -6.95 -11.17
CA GLY A 36 -0.20 -7.51 -10.08
C GLY A 36 0.23 -7.12 -8.67
N ASP A 37 1.33 -6.42 -8.51
CA ASP A 37 1.84 -5.98 -7.21
C ASP A 37 2.33 -4.52 -7.20
N THR A 38 2.10 -3.78 -8.30
CA THR A 38 2.60 -2.42 -8.46
C THR A 38 1.58 -1.54 -9.16
N PHE A 39 1.36 -0.34 -8.62
CA PHE A 39 0.47 0.65 -9.25
C PHE A 39 1.01 2.06 -9.03
N GLU A 40 0.59 2.97 -9.90
CA GLU A 40 0.85 4.39 -9.75
C GLU A 40 -0.35 5.06 -9.08
N ALA A 41 -0.10 5.96 -8.17
CA ALA A 41 -1.15 6.64 -7.41
C ALA A 41 -0.77 8.07 -7.08
N MET A 42 -1.80 8.90 -6.89
CA MET A 42 -1.67 10.18 -6.21
C MET A 42 -1.88 9.93 -4.73
N VAL A 43 -0.93 10.34 -3.92
CA VAL A 43 -0.95 10.14 -2.48
C VAL A 43 -1.24 11.47 -1.80
N ASP A 44 -2.30 11.49 -0.99
CA ASP A 44 -2.69 12.66 -0.19
C ASP A 44 -1.77 12.72 1.03
N ARG A 45 -0.86 13.70 1.04
CA ARG A 45 0.09 13.90 2.13
C ARG A 45 -0.47 14.77 3.25
N GLY A 46 -1.69 15.25 3.10
CA GLY A 46 -2.25 16.24 4.00
C GLY A 46 -1.85 17.66 3.61
N ASP A 47 -2.51 18.65 4.22
CA ASP A 47 -2.23 20.08 3.98
C ASP A 47 -2.31 20.47 2.50
N SER A 48 -3.22 19.84 1.76
CA SER A 48 -3.42 20.07 0.32
C SER A 48 -2.22 19.68 -0.54
N ILE A 49 -1.35 18.82 -0.03
CA ILE A 49 -0.17 18.35 -0.76
C ILE A 49 -0.45 16.94 -1.27
N TRP A 50 -0.36 16.77 -2.59
CA TRP A 50 -0.48 15.47 -3.25
C TRP A 50 0.83 15.13 -3.95
N SER A 51 1.25 13.89 -3.89
CA SER A 51 2.44 13.43 -4.60
C SER A 51 2.12 12.20 -5.44
N LYS A 52 2.64 12.18 -6.66
CA LYS A 52 2.56 11.01 -7.53
C LYS A 52 3.64 10.01 -7.13
N LYS A 53 3.25 8.77 -6.87
CA LYS A 53 4.18 7.71 -6.47
C LYS A 53 3.86 6.41 -7.18
N THR A 54 4.89 5.64 -7.44
CA THR A 54 4.77 4.24 -7.81
C THR A 54 4.81 3.43 -6.52
N ILE A 55 3.76 2.67 -6.28
CA ILE A 55 3.57 1.91 -5.05
C ILE A 55 3.81 0.43 -5.34
N ARG A 56 4.72 -0.18 -4.60
CA ARG A 56 4.94 -1.63 -4.59
C ARG A 56 4.23 -2.19 -3.36
N ILE A 57 3.26 -3.07 -3.58
CA ILE A 57 2.47 -3.66 -2.50
C ILE A 57 3.35 -4.61 -1.70
N LEU A 58 3.45 -4.37 -0.39
CA LEU A 58 4.19 -5.24 0.52
C LEU A 58 3.47 -6.55 0.74
N GLY A 59 4.26 -7.59 0.99
CA GLY A 59 3.74 -8.89 1.41
C GLY A 59 3.40 -9.84 0.27
N ILE A 60 3.48 -9.40 -0.99
CA ILE A 60 3.18 -10.26 -2.14
C ILE A 60 4.20 -10.09 -3.25
N ASP A 61 4.22 -11.12 -4.11
CA ASP A 61 4.95 -11.10 -5.36
C ASP A 61 4.02 -11.68 -6.43
N ALA A 62 3.75 -10.91 -7.47
CA ALA A 62 2.89 -11.31 -8.58
C ALA A 62 3.75 -11.77 -9.75
N PRO A 63 3.20 -12.61 -10.65
CA PRO A 63 3.94 -13.01 -11.85
C PRO A 63 4.32 -11.81 -12.71
N GLU A 64 5.50 -11.87 -13.31
CA GLU A 64 5.95 -10.84 -14.22
C GLU A 64 5.13 -10.84 -15.51
N MET A 65 4.94 -9.66 -16.10
CA MET A 65 4.19 -9.47 -17.33
C MET A 65 5.07 -9.65 -18.58
N LYS A 66 6.08 -10.52 -18.49
CA LYS A 66 7.00 -10.79 -19.59
C LYS A 66 7.51 -12.23 -19.49
N GLY A 67 8.04 -12.74 -20.60
CA GLY A 67 8.59 -14.08 -20.64
C GLY A 67 7.55 -15.18 -20.41
N PRO A 68 7.92 -16.31 -19.81
CA PRO A 68 6.98 -17.43 -19.61
C PRO A 68 5.79 -17.13 -18.74
N SER A 69 5.90 -16.17 -17.84
CA SER A 69 4.82 -15.79 -16.92
C SER A 69 3.91 -14.68 -17.45
N LYS A 70 4.07 -14.24 -18.69
CA LYS A 70 3.35 -13.08 -19.25
C LYS A 70 1.83 -13.18 -19.09
N ALA A 71 1.25 -14.34 -19.43
CA ALA A 71 -0.20 -14.52 -19.34
C ALA A 71 -0.68 -14.45 -17.89
N ALA A 72 0.02 -15.10 -16.96
CA ALA A 72 -0.30 -15.06 -15.54
C ALA A 72 -0.12 -13.64 -14.98
N GLY A 73 0.93 -12.94 -15.39
CA GLY A 73 1.16 -11.56 -15.00
C GLY A 73 0.06 -10.61 -15.47
N GLN A 74 -0.39 -10.76 -16.71
CA GLN A 74 -1.51 -9.96 -17.23
C GLN A 74 -2.81 -10.23 -16.48
N GLN A 75 -3.08 -11.48 -16.14
CA GLN A 75 -4.25 -11.85 -15.33
C GLN A 75 -4.19 -11.23 -13.94
N ALA A 76 -3.05 -11.29 -13.28
CA ALA A 76 -2.86 -10.69 -11.97
C ALA A 76 -3.05 -9.17 -12.04
N ARG A 77 -2.46 -8.50 -13.02
CA ARG A 77 -2.64 -7.07 -13.24
C ARG A 77 -4.10 -6.72 -13.46
N ASN A 78 -4.79 -7.45 -14.32
CA ASN A 78 -6.20 -7.19 -14.62
C ASN A 78 -7.08 -7.39 -13.40
N PHE A 79 -6.82 -8.43 -12.61
CA PHE A 79 -7.53 -8.67 -11.37
C PHE A 79 -7.34 -7.52 -10.38
N LEU A 80 -6.11 -7.09 -10.18
CA LEU A 80 -5.82 -5.97 -9.28
C LEU A 80 -6.52 -4.70 -9.77
N ALA A 81 -6.46 -4.41 -11.07
CA ALA A 81 -7.11 -3.23 -11.62
C ALA A 81 -8.63 -3.24 -11.38
N LEU A 82 -9.29 -4.38 -11.62
CA LEU A 82 -10.72 -4.53 -11.39
C LEU A 82 -11.06 -4.43 -9.90
N HIS A 83 -10.26 -5.05 -9.04
CA HIS A 83 -10.47 -5.01 -7.60
C HIS A 83 -10.40 -3.58 -7.07
N LEU A 84 -9.36 -2.84 -7.44
CA LEU A 84 -9.21 -1.44 -7.00
C LEU A 84 -10.31 -0.55 -7.60
N ALA A 85 -10.68 -0.76 -8.85
CA ALA A 85 -11.76 0.00 -9.49
C ALA A 85 -13.10 -0.22 -8.79
N SER A 86 -13.35 -1.42 -8.25
CA SER A 86 -14.58 -1.70 -7.50
C SER A 86 -14.72 -0.85 -6.23
N PHE A 87 -13.62 -0.28 -5.74
CA PHE A 87 -13.59 0.66 -4.61
C PHE A 87 -13.37 2.11 -5.06
N GLY A 88 -13.67 2.42 -6.33
CA GLY A 88 -13.51 3.76 -6.87
C GLY A 88 -12.06 4.20 -7.03
N ASN A 89 -11.14 3.25 -7.13
CA ASN A 89 -9.70 3.49 -7.21
C ASN A 89 -9.14 4.24 -5.99
N ARG A 90 -9.80 4.11 -4.84
CA ARG A 90 -9.40 4.73 -3.58
C ARG A 90 -8.99 3.67 -2.59
N LEU A 91 -7.93 3.93 -1.86
CA LEU A 91 -7.45 3.02 -0.83
C LEU A 91 -6.66 3.80 0.21
N ILE A 92 -6.36 3.11 1.31
CA ILE A 92 -5.44 3.62 2.34
C ILE A 92 -4.15 2.85 2.21
N ILE A 93 -3.05 3.56 2.27
CA ILE A 93 -1.72 2.96 2.24
C ILE A 93 -0.94 3.32 3.50
N LYS A 94 -0.08 2.42 3.93
CA LYS A 94 0.94 2.72 4.95
C LYS A 94 2.30 2.56 4.29
N THR A 95 2.98 3.68 4.10
CA THR A 95 4.29 3.64 3.45
C THR A 95 5.36 3.16 4.42
N GLN A 96 6.29 2.38 3.92
CA GLN A 96 7.50 1.98 4.63
C GLN A 96 8.64 2.86 4.12
N LYS A 97 9.52 2.30 3.32
CA LYS A 97 10.62 3.04 2.70
C LYS A 97 10.59 2.80 1.20
N ALA A 98 11.28 3.64 0.44
CA ALA A 98 11.46 3.38 -0.99
C ALA A 98 12.38 2.18 -1.20
N ASP A 99 12.12 1.38 -2.23
CA ASP A 99 13.03 0.33 -2.64
C ASP A 99 14.16 0.91 -3.51
N SER A 100 15.08 0.03 -3.95
CA SER A 100 16.22 0.43 -4.77
C SER A 100 15.83 0.94 -6.17
N PHE A 101 14.57 0.72 -6.58
CA PHE A 101 14.04 1.17 -7.88
C PHE A 101 13.21 2.45 -7.74
N GLY A 102 13.20 3.08 -6.57
CA GLY A 102 12.45 4.31 -6.32
C GLY A 102 10.96 4.10 -6.09
N ARG A 103 10.47 2.87 -6.00
CA ARG A 103 9.07 2.61 -5.66
C ARG A 103 8.88 2.75 -4.15
N SER A 104 7.73 3.28 -3.75
CA SER A 104 7.34 3.31 -2.34
C SER A 104 6.77 1.95 -1.94
N LEU A 105 7.38 1.32 -0.96
CA LEU A 105 6.87 0.08 -0.40
C LEU A 105 5.74 0.40 0.56
N ALA A 106 4.58 -0.22 0.39
CA ALA A 106 3.42 0.10 1.21
C ALA A 106 2.50 -1.10 1.43
N ASP A 107 1.93 -1.16 2.64
CA ASP A 107 0.74 -1.96 2.90
C ASP A 107 -0.47 -1.19 2.35
N CYS A 108 -1.44 -1.89 1.79
CA CYS A 108 -2.58 -1.29 1.12
C CYS A 108 -3.89 -1.95 1.59
N TRP A 109 -4.92 -1.11 1.85
CA TRP A 109 -6.24 -1.59 2.28
C TRP A 109 -7.33 -0.88 1.49
N THR A 110 -8.34 -1.64 1.09
CA THR A 110 -9.58 -1.10 0.53
C THR A 110 -10.54 -0.69 1.65
N SER A 111 -11.60 0.05 1.29
CA SER A 111 -12.54 0.61 2.28
C SER A 111 -13.32 -0.44 3.08
N ASP A 112 -13.33 -1.69 2.63
CA ASP A 112 -13.93 -2.80 3.37
C ASP A 112 -13.03 -3.30 4.52
N GLY A 113 -11.83 -2.74 4.67
CA GLY A 113 -10.88 -3.08 5.72
C GLY A 113 -9.95 -4.24 5.39
N TYR A 114 -10.12 -4.88 4.24
CA TYR A 114 -9.25 -5.98 3.84
C TYR A 114 -7.99 -5.50 3.15
N SER A 115 -6.88 -6.19 3.43
CA SER A 115 -5.62 -5.95 2.76
C SER A 115 -5.72 -6.34 1.28
N VAL A 116 -5.18 -5.50 0.41
CA VAL A 116 -5.08 -5.80 -1.03
C VAL A 116 -4.19 -7.02 -1.25
N ALA A 117 -3.09 -7.12 -0.48
CA ALA A 117 -2.21 -8.29 -0.54
C ALA A 117 -2.97 -9.58 -0.24
N TRP A 118 -3.81 -9.56 0.80
CA TRP A 118 -4.64 -10.72 1.16
C TRP A 118 -5.55 -11.14 0.01
N TRP A 119 -6.21 -10.17 -0.65
CA TRP A 119 -7.08 -10.47 -1.79
C TRP A 119 -6.32 -11.11 -2.95
N MET A 120 -5.14 -10.61 -3.24
CA MET A 120 -4.32 -11.16 -4.32
C MET A 120 -3.88 -12.59 -4.04
N ILE A 121 -3.52 -12.89 -2.79
CA ILE A 121 -3.13 -14.23 -2.36
C ILE A 121 -4.34 -15.18 -2.40
N GLN A 122 -5.46 -14.75 -1.81
CA GLN A 122 -6.68 -15.59 -1.72
C GLN A 122 -7.24 -15.98 -3.08
N ASN A 123 -7.07 -15.11 -4.07
CA ASN A 123 -7.56 -15.37 -5.42
C ASN A 123 -6.49 -16.01 -6.33
N GLY A 124 -5.34 -16.35 -5.78
CA GLY A 124 -4.32 -17.08 -6.52
C GLY A 124 -3.51 -16.27 -7.51
N PHE A 125 -3.54 -14.93 -7.41
CA PHE A 125 -2.84 -14.04 -8.34
C PHE A 125 -1.47 -13.57 -7.84
N ALA A 126 -1.13 -13.88 -6.60
CA ALA A 126 0.17 -13.53 -6.04
C ALA A 126 0.56 -14.51 -4.95
N GLU A 127 1.85 -14.59 -4.71
CA GLU A 127 2.42 -15.39 -3.63
C GLU A 127 2.79 -14.49 -2.46
N ALA A 128 2.68 -15.02 -1.24
CA ALA A 128 3.10 -14.29 -0.05
C ALA A 128 4.63 -14.18 -0.01
N THR A 129 5.11 -13.02 0.40
CA THR A 129 6.55 -12.78 0.58
C THR A 129 6.85 -12.38 2.01
N ASP A 130 8.13 -12.41 2.38
CA ASP A 130 8.59 -11.82 3.64
C ASP A 130 8.72 -10.30 3.50
N GLU A 131 9.10 -9.62 4.59
CA GLU A 131 9.28 -8.17 4.63
C GLU A 131 10.36 -7.67 3.66
N LYS A 132 11.23 -8.54 3.19
CA LYS A 132 12.30 -8.22 2.25
C LYS A 132 11.92 -8.52 0.79
N GLY A 133 10.67 -8.94 0.56
CA GLY A 133 10.20 -9.28 -0.77
C GLY A 133 10.59 -10.66 -1.27
N LYS A 134 11.08 -11.52 -0.40
CA LYS A 134 11.40 -12.90 -0.76
C LYS A 134 10.18 -13.78 -0.60
N THR A 135 9.95 -14.66 -1.56
CA THR A 135 8.86 -15.63 -1.51
C THR A 135 9.05 -16.58 -0.31
N LYS A 136 7.99 -16.72 0.44
CA LYS A 136 7.98 -17.65 1.59
C LYS A 136 7.80 -19.08 1.14
#